data_90732df4efbaa4a3dd39f06bb9b62be1
#
_entry.id   90732df4efbaa4a3dd39f06bb9b62be1
#
_cell.length_a   1.000
_cell.length_b   1.000
_cell.length_c   1.000
_cell.angle_alpha   90.00
_cell.angle_beta   90.00
_cell.angle_gamma   90.00
#
_symmetry.space_group_name_H-M   'P 1'
#
loop_
_entity.id
_entity.type
_entity.pdbx_description
1 polymer ?
#
loop_
_entity_poly.entity_id
_entity_poly.type
_entity_poly.pdbx_seq_one_letter_code
_entity_poly.pdbx_strand_id
1 'polypeptide(L)'
;MNIFSEAIVEWYKEYKRDLPWRESSDPYRIWISEIILQQTRVAQGYDYFLRFIKRFPDVKALADADEDEVMKYWQGLGYYSRARNLHAAAKSMNGVFPETYPEVLALKGVGEYTAAAICSFAYGMPYAVVDGNVYRVLSRYFGIDTPIDSTEGKKLFAALADEMLDKKQPALYNQGIMDFGAIQCTPCLLYTSPSPRDISGYR
;
A
#
# COMPACT_ATOMS: atom_id res chain seq x y z
N MET A 1 -17.78 3.73 -14.98
CA MET A 1 -16.32 3.91 -14.95
C MET A 1 -16.06 5.25 -15.60
N ASN A 2 -15.18 6.06 -15.06
CA ASN A 2 -14.82 7.34 -15.68
C ASN A 2 -13.58 7.17 -16.58
N ILE A 3 -13.37 8.10 -17.50
CA ILE A 3 -12.26 8.04 -18.48
C ILE A 3 -10.89 7.94 -17.79
N PHE A 4 -10.70 8.59 -16.63
CA PHE A 4 -9.45 8.53 -15.89
C PHE A 4 -9.18 7.11 -15.36
N SER A 5 -10.17 6.47 -14.75
CA SER A 5 -10.02 5.11 -14.20
C SER A 5 -9.79 4.08 -15.31
N GLU A 6 -10.47 4.24 -16.45
CA GLU A 6 -10.27 3.39 -17.63
C GLU A 6 -8.83 3.50 -18.12
N ALA A 7 -8.34 4.71 -18.30
CA ALA A 7 -6.98 4.95 -18.77
C ALA A 7 -5.91 4.36 -17.82
N ILE A 8 -6.10 4.49 -16.50
CA ILE A 8 -5.19 3.92 -15.50
C ILE A 8 -5.18 2.38 -15.56
N VAL A 9 -6.36 1.76 -15.66
CA VAL A 9 -6.46 0.29 -15.74
C VAL A 9 -5.86 -0.25 -17.04
N GLU A 10 -6.11 0.41 -18.19
CA GLU A 10 -5.53 0.01 -19.47
C GLU A 10 -4.00 0.17 -19.46
N TRP A 11 -3.50 1.30 -18.96
CA TRP A 11 -2.06 1.50 -18.80
C TRP A 11 -1.42 0.41 -17.91
N TYR A 12 -2.07 0.06 -16.80
CA TYR A 12 -1.56 -0.94 -15.87
C TYR A 12 -1.47 -2.34 -16.47
N LYS A 13 -2.39 -2.73 -17.34
CA LYS A 13 -2.33 -4.03 -18.03
C LYS A 13 -1.06 -4.19 -18.84
N GLU A 14 -0.52 -3.11 -19.40
CA GLU A 14 0.65 -3.10 -20.27
C GLU A 14 1.97 -2.87 -19.50
N TYR A 15 1.93 -1.97 -18.51
CA TYR A 15 3.16 -1.46 -17.86
C TYR A 15 3.32 -1.85 -16.38
N LYS A 16 2.50 -2.76 -15.86
CA LYS A 16 2.58 -3.19 -14.46
C LYS A 16 3.97 -3.72 -14.11
N ARG A 17 4.43 -3.46 -12.89
CA ARG A 17 5.65 -4.04 -12.36
C ARG A 17 5.42 -5.49 -11.93
N ASP A 18 6.33 -6.38 -12.28
CA ASP A 18 6.35 -7.76 -11.78
C ASP A 18 6.89 -7.78 -10.35
N LEU A 19 5.99 -7.96 -9.40
CA LEU A 19 6.30 -7.93 -7.98
C LEU A 19 5.73 -9.20 -7.32
N PRO A 20 6.53 -9.95 -6.52
CA PRO A 20 6.14 -11.27 -6.02
C PRO A 20 4.92 -11.25 -5.08
N TRP A 21 4.61 -10.13 -4.46
CA TRP A 21 3.43 -9.95 -3.64
C TRP A 21 2.17 -9.62 -4.43
N ARG A 22 2.26 -9.47 -5.76
CA ARG A 22 1.13 -9.23 -6.67
C ARG A 22 0.71 -10.48 -7.45
N GLU A 23 1.48 -11.57 -7.33
CA GLU A 23 1.19 -12.85 -7.98
C GLU A 23 0.06 -13.62 -7.30
N SER A 24 -0.34 -13.20 -6.11
CA SER A 24 -1.34 -13.87 -5.29
C SER A 24 -2.29 -12.85 -4.63
N SER A 25 -3.55 -13.24 -4.46
CA SER A 25 -4.54 -12.51 -3.65
C SER A 25 -4.55 -12.97 -2.18
N ASP A 26 -3.54 -13.70 -1.73
CA ASP A 26 -3.41 -14.11 -0.32
C ASP A 26 -3.25 -12.89 0.59
N PRO A 27 -4.20 -12.61 1.50
CA PRO A 27 -4.18 -11.45 2.37
C PRO A 27 -2.95 -11.41 3.29
N TYR A 28 -2.46 -12.57 3.71
CA TYR A 28 -1.24 -12.66 4.52
C TYR A 28 -0.02 -12.15 3.74
N ARG A 29 0.18 -12.61 2.51
CA ARG A 29 1.31 -12.18 1.67
C ARG A 29 1.24 -10.69 1.33
N ILE A 30 0.05 -10.19 1.04
CA ILE A 30 -0.20 -8.76 0.80
C ILE A 30 0.13 -7.96 2.05
N TRP A 31 -0.36 -8.37 3.23
CA TRP A 31 -0.08 -7.70 4.50
C TRP A 31 1.42 -7.63 4.80
N ILE A 32 2.16 -8.76 4.67
CA ILE A 32 3.61 -8.78 4.87
C ILE A 32 4.31 -7.78 3.94
N SER A 33 3.94 -7.74 2.66
CA SER A 33 4.53 -6.81 1.70
C SER A 33 4.24 -5.35 2.07
N GLU A 34 2.99 -5.02 2.42
CA GLU A 34 2.61 -3.66 2.82
C GLU A 34 3.38 -3.18 4.04
N ILE A 35 3.58 -4.04 5.05
CA ILE A 35 4.37 -3.67 6.23
C ILE A 35 5.87 -3.54 5.93
N ILE A 36 6.43 -4.43 5.12
CA ILE A 36 7.85 -4.34 4.71
C ILE A 36 8.10 -3.04 3.92
N LEU A 37 7.18 -2.68 3.03
CA LEU A 37 7.34 -1.52 2.14
C LEU A 37 7.04 -0.17 2.81
N GLN A 38 6.51 -0.15 4.03
CA GLN A 38 6.43 1.11 4.79
C GLN A 38 7.81 1.74 4.91
N GLN A 39 8.01 2.90 4.29
CA GLN A 39 9.29 3.64 4.28
C GLN A 39 10.50 2.83 3.79
N THR A 40 10.26 1.77 3.00
CA THR A 40 11.30 0.92 2.39
C THR A 40 11.12 0.94 0.89
N ARG A 41 12.21 1.13 0.14
CA ARG A 41 12.17 1.08 -1.33
C ARG A 41 11.89 -0.35 -1.80
N VAL A 42 11.14 -0.50 -2.90
CA VAL A 42 10.79 -1.79 -3.50
C VAL A 42 12.02 -2.67 -3.71
N ALA A 43 13.09 -2.14 -4.30
CA ALA A 43 14.33 -2.89 -4.54
C ALA A 43 14.95 -3.47 -3.26
N GLN A 44 14.88 -2.73 -2.13
CA GLN A 44 15.35 -3.22 -0.84
C GLN A 44 14.37 -4.24 -0.23
N GLY A 45 13.06 -3.98 -0.32
CA GLY A 45 12.03 -4.83 0.28
C GLY A 45 11.87 -6.18 -0.42
N TYR A 46 12.25 -6.28 -1.69
CA TYR A 46 12.06 -7.48 -2.52
C TYR A 46 12.66 -8.74 -1.88
N ASP A 47 13.96 -8.74 -1.61
CA ASP A 47 14.66 -9.89 -1.03
C ASP A 47 14.22 -10.18 0.41
N TYR A 48 13.86 -9.13 1.18
CA TYR A 48 13.32 -9.30 2.52
C TYR A 48 11.96 -10.00 2.50
N PHE A 49 11.08 -9.62 1.59
CA PHE A 49 9.79 -10.28 1.41
C PHE A 49 9.97 -11.76 1.09
N LEU A 50 10.80 -12.12 0.11
CA LEU A 50 11.02 -13.51 -0.28
C LEU A 50 11.57 -14.36 0.88
N ARG A 51 12.56 -13.83 1.61
CA ARG A 51 13.12 -14.53 2.79
C ARG A 51 12.12 -14.68 3.91
N PHE A 52 11.33 -13.64 4.16
CA PHE A 52 10.33 -13.62 5.23
C PHE A 52 9.21 -14.63 4.96
N ILE A 53 8.62 -14.61 3.76
CA ILE A 53 7.56 -15.56 3.36
C ILE A 53 8.07 -17.00 3.29
N LYS A 54 9.33 -17.20 2.90
CA LYS A 54 9.93 -18.56 2.90
C LYS A 54 10.01 -19.14 4.31
N ARG A 55 10.33 -18.32 5.32
CA ARG A 55 10.44 -18.77 6.72
C ARG A 55 9.10 -18.80 7.43
N PHE A 56 8.25 -17.83 7.18
CA PHE A 56 6.93 -17.67 7.77
C PHE A 56 5.88 -17.67 6.65
N PRO A 57 5.47 -18.85 6.15
CA PRO A 57 4.62 -18.96 4.97
C PRO A 57 3.16 -18.51 5.20
N ASP A 58 2.72 -18.48 6.45
CA ASP A 58 1.37 -18.14 6.86
C ASP A 58 1.32 -17.46 8.25
N VAL A 59 0.12 -17.00 8.61
CA VAL A 59 -0.15 -16.33 9.91
C VAL A 59 0.26 -17.22 11.09
N LYS A 60 0.00 -18.52 11.01
CA LYS A 60 0.27 -19.45 12.11
C LYS A 60 1.77 -19.62 12.33
N ALA A 61 2.54 -19.83 11.24
CA ALA A 61 3.98 -19.96 11.31
C ALA A 61 4.65 -18.69 11.87
N LEU A 62 4.10 -17.52 11.55
CA LEU A 62 4.57 -16.26 12.10
C LEU A 62 4.18 -16.10 13.58
N ALA A 63 2.96 -16.47 13.96
CA ALA A 63 2.47 -16.35 15.34
C ALA A 63 3.21 -17.28 16.31
N ASP A 64 3.54 -18.51 15.86
CA ASP A 64 4.21 -19.54 16.64
C ASP A 64 5.73 -19.30 16.77
N ALA A 65 6.29 -18.38 15.99
CA ALA A 65 7.72 -18.08 16.02
C ALA A 65 8.14 -17.30 17.29
N ASP A 66 9.41 -17.43 17.67
CA ASP A 66 10.00 -16.58 18.69
C ASP A 66 10.20 -15.15 18.17
N GLU A 67 10.01 -14.16 19.06
CA GLU A 67 10.18 -12.74 18.68
C GLU A 67 11.60 -12.47 18.17
N ASP A 68 12.61 -13.05 18.80
CA ASP A 68 14.02 -12.88 18.38
C ASP A 68 14.27 -13.43 16.97
N GLU A 69 13.60 -14.53 16.60
CA GLU A 69 13.67 -15.06 15.24
C GLU A 69 13.05 -14.10 14.23
N VAL A 70 11.88 -13.58 14.51
CA VAL A 70 11.20 -12.58 13.65
C VAL A 70 12.08 -11.34 13.49
N MET A 71 12.67 -10.86 14.58
CA MET A 71 13.57 -9.70 14.59
C MET A 71 14.84 -9.95 13.75
N LYS A 72 15.39 -11.16 13.78
CA LYS A 72 16.53 -11.57 12.96
C LYS A 72 16.24 -11.49 11.47
N TYR A 73 15.05 -11.94 11.03
CA TYR A 73 14.63 -11.84 9.64
C TYR A 73 14.33 -10.41 9.21
N TRP A 74 14.07 -9.51 10.17
CA TRP A 74 13.84 -8.07 9.93
C TRP A 74 15.11 -7.23 9.95
N GLN A 75 16.23 -7.78 10.42
CA GLN A 75 17.50 -7.06 10.61
C GLN A 75 17.95 -6.37 9.31
N GLY A 76 18.19 -5.06 9.38
CA GLY A 76 18.62 -4.23 8.26
C GLY A 76 17.48 -3.44 7.57
N LEU A 77 16.20 -3.74 7.85
CA LEU A 77 15.07 -2.94 7.34
C LEU A 77 14.85 -1.65 8.16
N GLY A 78 15.29 -1.61 9.41
CA GLY A 78 14.99 -0.51 10.32
C GLY A 78 13.55 -0.50 10.81
N TYR A 79 13.20 0.53 11.61
CA TYR A 79 11.84 0.68 12.17
C TYR A 79 11.29 -0.62 12.78
N TYR A 80 12.02 -1.19 13.71
CA TYR A 80 11.77 -2.51 14.30
C TYR A 80 10.41 -2.63 15.02
N SER A 81 9.77 -1.50 15.35
CA SER A 81 8.39 -1.49 15.84
C SER A 81 7.40 -2.13 14.86
N ARG A 82 7.68 -2.05 13.54
CA ARG A 82 6.86 -2.73 12.52
C ARG A 82 6.89 -4.24 12.69
N ALA A 83 8.08 -4.83 12.88
CA ALA A 83 8.22 -6.27 13.10
C ALA A 83 7.52 -6.74 14.39
N ARG A 84 7.67 -5.97 15.50
CA ARG A 84 6.97 -6.28 16.75
C ARG A 84 5.47 -6.19 16.60
N ASN A 85 4.96 -5.16 15.94
CA ASN A 85 3.53 -5.01 15.68
C ASN A 85 3.00 -6.13 14.78
N LEU A 86 3.75 -6.47 13.73
CA LEU A 86 3.45 -7.58 12.82
C LEU A 86 3.30 -8.90 13.57
N HIS A 87 4.28 -9.24 14.41
CA HIS A 87 4.28 -10.46 15.22
C HIS A 87 3.13 -10.49 16.24
N ALA A 88 2.89 -9.35 16.94
CA ALA A 88 1.78 -9.23 17.87
C ALA A 88 0.42 -9.35 17.17
N ALA A 89 0.27 -8.78 15.97
CA ALA A 89 -0.92 -8.92 15.16
C ALA A 89 -1.14 -10.37 14.71
N ALA A 90 -0.08 -11.07 14.25
CA ALA A 90 -0.17 -12.49 13.89
C ALA A 90 -0.69 -13.35 15.05
N LYS A 91 -0.17 -13.12 16.26
CA LYS A 91 -0.65 -13.82 17.47
C LYS A 91 -2.12 -13.55 17.78
N SER A 92 -2.62 -12.33 17.53
CA SER A 92 -4.02 -11.99 17.79
C SER A 92 -5.00 -12.61 16.79
N MET A 93 -4.53 -13.02 15.61
CA MET A 93 -5.39 -13.60 14.56
C MET A 93 -5.76 -15.07 14.79
N ASN A 94 -5.14 -15.75 15.76
CA ASN A 94 -5.41 -17.18 16.04
C ASN A 94 -5.30 -18.09 14.79
N GLY A 95 -4.39 -17.77 13.88
CA GLY A 95 -4.12 -18.55 12.67
C GLY A 95 -5.03 -18.26 11.47
N VAL A 96 -6.01 -17.36 11.60
CA VAL A 96 -6.94 -16.99 10.52
C VAL A 96 -6.83 -15.49 10.25
N PHE A 97 -6.57 -15.13 9.00
CA PHE A 97 -6.52 -13.73 8.60
C PHE A 97 -7.94 -13.13 8.54
N PRO A 98 -8.19 -11.93 9.10
CA PRO A 98 -9.51 -11.32 9.10
C PRO A 98 -9.97 -10.92 7.69
N GLU A 99 -11.27 -11.05 7.44
CA GLU A 99 -11.86 -10.86 6.11
C GLU A 99 -12.66 -9.55 5.97
N THR A 100 -12.81 -8.76 7.05
CA THR A 100 -13.54 -7.50 7.01
C THR A 100 -12.63 -6.30 7.26
N TYR A 101 -12.96 -5.15 6.65
CA TYR A 101 -12.17 -3.93 6.82
C TYR A 101 -12.01 -3.51 8.30
N PRO A 102 -13.07 -3.52 9.15
CA PRO A 102 -12.91 -3.17 10.56
C PRO A 102 -11.97 -4.09 11.33
N GLU A 103 -12.01 -5.39 11.05
CA GLU A 103 -11.13 -6.37 11.68
C GLU A 103 -9.67 -6.21 11.22
N VAL A 104 -9.45 -5.98 9.92
CA VAL A 104 -8.12 -5.71 9.37
C VAL A 104 -7.56 -4.42 9.95
N LEU A 105 -8.37 -3.37 10.05
CA LEU A 105 -7.96 -2.09 10.62
C LEU A 105 -7.62 -2.18 12.12
N ALA A 106 -8.25 -3.11 12.85
CA ALA A 106 -7.99 -3.34 14.27
C ALA A 106 -6.64 -4.05 14.54
N LEU A 107 -5.99 -4.59 13.52
CA LEU A 107 -4.69 -5.25 13.66
C LEU A 107 -3.60 -4.26 14.08
N LYS A 108 -2.77 -4.67 15.00
CA LYS A 108 -1.68 -3.83 15.51
C LYS A 108 -0.70 -3.41 14.40
N GLY A 109 -0.51 -2.12 14.23
CA GLY A 109 0.39 -1.56 13.20
C GLY A 109 -0.24 -1.44 11.80
N VAL A 110 -1.54 -1.72 11.67
CA VAL A 110 -2.31 -1.50 10.45
C VAL A 110 -3.06 -0.16 10.57
N GLY A 111 -2.81 0.75 9.64
CA GLY A 111 -3.56 1.99 9.50
C GLY A 111 -4.56 1.91 8.35
N GLU A 112 -5.34 2.99 8.15
CA GLU A 112 -6.37 3.09 7.11
C GLU A 112 -5.84 2.74 5.71
N TYR A 113 -4.66 3.25 5.33
CA TYR A 113 -4.00 2.92 4.07
C TYR A 113 -3.75 1.41 3.93
N THR A 114 -3.11 0.80 4.93
CA THR A 114 -2.76 -0.63 4.89
C THR A 114 -4.01 -1.51 4.89
N ALA A 115 -5.03 -1.15 5.68
CA ALA A 115 -6.32 -1.85 5.68
C ALA A 115 -7.02 -1.78 4.32
N ALA A 116 -7.06 -0.59 3.70
CA ALA A 116 -7.64 -0.39 2.38
C ALA A 116 -6.88 -1.20 1.30
N ALA A 117 -5.55 -1.22 1.36
CA ALA A 117 -4.71 -1.98 0.44
C ALA A 117 -4.99 -3.49 0.56
N ILE A 118 -4.97 -4.04 1.77
CA ILE A 118 -5.26 -5.46 2.00
C ILE A 118 -6.67 -5.81 1.52
N CYS A 119 -7.68 -5.06 1.96
CA CYS A 119 -9.07 -5.33 1.60
C CYS A 119 -9.33 -5.20 0.10
N SER A 120 -8.70 -4.25 -0.55
CA SER A 120 -8.82 -4.07 -2.00
C SER A 120 -8.09 -5.16 -2.77
N PHE A 121 -6.84 -5.47 -2.41
CA PHE A 121 -6.00 -6.39 -3.19
C PHE A 121 -6.35 -7.86 -2.95
N ALA A 122 -6.68 -8.24 -1.72
CA ALA A 122 -7.01 -9.62 -1.38
C ALA A 122 -8.47 -9.97 -1.66
N TYR A 123 -9.38 -9.08 -1.28
CA TYR A 123 -10.81 -9.37 -1.25
C TYR A 123 -11.61 -8.62 -2.33
N GLY A 124 -10.98 -7.78 -3.13
CA GLY A 124 -11.66 -6.99 -4.17
C GLY A 124 -12.66 -5.97 -3.60
N MET A 125 -12.49 -5.57 -2.35
CA MET A 125 -13.37 -4.59 -1.71
C MET A 125 -13.13 -3.18 -2.27
N PRO A 126 -14.17 -2.36 -2.43
CA PRO A 126 -14.07 -1.06 -3.08
C PRO A 126 -13.54 0.04 -2.12
N TYR A 127 -12.34 -0.15 -1.61
CA TYR A 127 -11.62 0.86 -0.82
C TYR A 127 -10.52 1.50 -1.67
N ALA A 128 -10.53 2.84 -1.73
CA ALA A 128 -9.46 3.59 -2.39
C ALA A 128 -8.17 3.57 -1.55
N VAL A 129 -7.05 3.36 -2.22
CA VAL A 129 -5.72 3.38 -1.61
C VAL A 129 -5.03 4.68 -1.98
N VAL A 130 -4.65 5.49 -0.98
CA VAL A 130 -4.05 6.81 -1.19
C VAL A 130 -2.67 6.87 -0.55
N ASP A 131 -1.63 6.68 -1.37
CA ASP A 131 -0.24 6.88 -0.99
C ASP A 131 0.34 8.17 -1.60
N GLY A 132 1.62 8.41 -1.36
CA GLY A 132 2.29 9.56 -1.93
C GLY A 132 2.33 9.59 -3.47
N ASN A 133 2.23 8.44 -4.13
CA ASN A 133 2.15 8.37 -5.59
C ASN A 133 0.75 8.79 -6.06
N VAL A 134 -0.29 8.28 -5.39
CA VAL A 134 -1.69 8.61 -5.68
C VAL A 134 -1.96 10.09 -5.45
N TYR A 135 -1.51 10.66 -4.33
CA TYR A 135 -1.59 12.11 -4.09
C TYR A 135 -1.02 12.91 -5.25
N ARG A 136 0.17 12.55 -5.72
CA ARG A 136 0.85 13.24 -6.82
C ARG A 136 0.10 13.12 -8.14
N VAL A 137 -0.40 11.93 -8.46
CA VAL A 137 -1.17 11.70 -9.70
C VAL A 137 -2.45 12.52 -9.69
N LEU A 138 -3.24 12.43 -8.61
CA LEU A 138 -4.51 13.13 -8.49
C LEU A 138 -4.31 14.66 -8.50
N SER A 139 -3.34 15.17 -7.73
CA SER A 139 -3.10 16.62 -7.70
C SER A 139 -2.69 17.18 -9.05
N ARG A 140 -1.85 16.44 -9.81
CA ARG A 140 -1.42 16.89 -11.14
C ARG A 140 -2.52 16.80 -12.19
N TYR A 141 -3.29 15.73 -12.17
CA TYR A 141 -4.34 15.51 -13.15
C TYR A 141 -5.52 16.48 -12.95
N PHE A 142 -5.91 16.70 -11.70
CA PHE A 142 -7.05 17.56 -11.36
C PHE A 142 -6.66 19.01 -11.01
N GLY A 143 -5.38 19.36 -11.06
CA GLY A 143 -4.90 20.73 -10.76
C GLY A 143 -5.13 21.15 -9.31
N ILE A 144 -5.00 20.20 -8.35
CA ILE A 144 -5.23 20.46 -6.92
C ILE A 144 -3.92 20.92 -6.27
N ASP A 145 -3.94 22.09 -5.65
CA ASP A 145 -2.81 22.70 -4.94
C ASP A 145 -2.94 22.66 -3.42
N THR A 146 -4.07 22.14 -2.90
CA THR A 146 -4.31 21.99 -1.46
C THR A 146 -3.26 21.08 -0.82
N PRO A 147 -2.56 21.52 0.26
CA PRO A 147 -1.53 20.72 0.91
C PRO A 147 -2.06 19.38 1.43
N ILE A 148 -1.37 18.29 1.09
CA ILE A 148 -1.78 16.90 1.44
C ILE A 148 -1.71 16.60 2.94
N ASP A 149 -0.93 17.34 3.70
CA ASP A 149 -0.76 17.21 5.16
C ASP A 149 -1.81 18.00 5.94
N SER A 150 -2.55 18.90 5.29
CA SER A 150 -3.67 19.61 5.90
C SER A 150 -4.88 18.70 6.10
N THR A 151 -5.72 19.03 7.09
CA THR A 151 -6.98 18.31 7.33
C THR A 151 -7.93 18.39 6.13
N GLU A 152 -7.96 19.55 5.47
CA GLU A 152 -8.76 19.77 4.27
C GLU A 152 -8.24 18.93 3.10
N GLY A 153 -6.94 18.95 2.86
CA GLY A 153 -6.31 18.15 1.81
C GLY A 153 -6.55 16.67 1.98
N LYS A 154 -6.38 16.13 3.18
CA LYS A 154 -6.66 14.71 3.46
C LYS A 154 -8.10 14.33 3.12
N LYS A 155 -9.08 15.14 3.52
CA LYS A 155 -10.50 14.91 3.20
C LYS A 155 -10.78 15.00 1.70
N LEU A 156 -10.24 16.04 1.05
CA LEU A 156 -10.40 16.28 -0.38
C LEU A 156 -9.87 15.09 -1.20
N PHE A 157 -8.63 14.68 -0.94
CA PHE A 157 -8.01 13.59 -1.70
C PHE A 157 -8.63 12.22 -1.39
N ALA A 158 -9.08 11.99 -0.15
CA ALA A 158 -9.81 10.76 0.18
C ALA A 158 -11.13 10.66 -0.59
N ALA A 159 -11.91 11.75 -0.61
CA ALA A 159 -13.17 11.81 -1.35
C ALA A 159 -12.95 11.65 -2.87
N LEU A 160 -11.94 12.35 -3.42
CA LEU A 160 -11.61 12.25 -4.84
C LEU A 160 -11.12 10.84 -5.21
N ALA A 161 -10.30 10.22 -4.38
CA ALA A 161 -9.82 8.86 -4.62
C ALA A 161 -10.97 7.84 -4.63
N ASP A 162 -11.95 7.98 -3.73
CA ASP A 162 -13.15 7.12 -3.70
C ASP A 162 -14.05 7.36 -4.92
N GLU A 163 -14.17 8.61 -5.37
CA GLU A 163 -14.93 8.96 -6.58
C GLU A 163 -14.27 8.37 -7.84
N MET A 164 -12.94 8.41 -7.93
CA MET A 164 -12.18 7.92 -9.06
C MET A 164 -11.98 6.41 -9.05
N LEU A 165 -12.25 5.73 -7.96
CA LEU A 165 -12.07 4.28 -7.83
C LEU A 165 -12.94 3.51 -8.83
N ASP A 166 -12.32 2.61 -9.58
CA ASP A 166 -13.09 1.58 -10.30
C ASP A 166 -13.61 0.51 -9.33
N LYS A 167 -14.84 0.68 -8.86
CA LYS A 167 -15.47 -0.23 -7.89
C LYS A 167 -15.73 -1.65 -8.42
N LYS A 168 -15.57 -1.87 -9.74
CA LYS A 168 -15.67 -3.22 -10.34
C LYS A 168 -14.32 -3.94 -10.34
N GLN A 169 -13.22 -3.20 -10.40
CA GLN A 169 -11.86 -3.72 -10.43
C GLN A 169 -10.94 -2.95 -9.47
N PRO A 170 -11.30 -2.84 -8.17
CA PRO A 170 -10.61 -1.94 -7.25
C PRO A 170 -9.13 -2.29 -7.07
N ALA A 171 -8.78 -3.57 -7.05
CA ALA A 171 -7.39 -4.01 -6.95
C ALA A 171 -6.55 -3.56 -8.15
N LEU A 172 -7.07 -3.74 -9.38
CA LEU A 172 -6.38 -3.34 -10.60
C LEU A 172 -6.20 -1.82 -10.67
N TYR A 173 -7.25 -1.07 -10.35
CA TYR A 173 -7.20 0.39 -10.35
C TYR A 173 -6.20 0.91 -9.31
N ASN A 174 -6.30 0.46 -8.07
CA ASN A 174 -5.41 0.93 -6.99
C ASN A 174 -3.94 0.59 -7.29
N GLN A 175 -3.64 -0.63 -7.71
CA GLN A 175 -2.28 -0.99 -8.12
C GLN A 175 -1.82 -0.18 -9.34
N GLY A 176 -2.73 0.06 -10.28
CA GLY A 176 -2.46 0.83 -11.49
C GLY A 176 -2.09 2.27 -11.21
N ILE A 177 -2.86 2.98 -10.40
CA ILE A 177 -2.56 4.39 -10.08
C ILE A 177 -1.29 4.53 -9.24
N MET A 178 -1.02 3.59 -8.33
CA MET A 178 0.24 3.54 -7.56
C MET A 178 1.45 3.32 -8.47
N ASP A 179 1.37 2.38 -9.42
CA ASP A 179 2.45 2.11 -10.38
C ASP A 179 2.62 3.26 -11.36
N PHE A 180 1.54 3.82 -11.87
CA PHE A 180 1.59 5.01 -12.73
C PHE A 180 2.32 6.15 -12.04
N GLY A 181 2.00 6.40 -10.77
CA GLY A 181 2.71 7.39 -9.96
C GLY A 181 4.17 7.06 -9.69
N ALA A 182 4.53 5.79 -9.57
CA ALA A 182 5.89 5.37 -9.31
C ALA A 182 6.80 5.37 -10.55
N ILE A 183 6.25 5.08 -11.73
CA ILE A 183 7.02 4.86 -12.96
C ILE A 183 6.87 6.03 -13.93
N GLN A 184 5.65 6.47 -14.19
CA GLN A 184 5.33 7.47 -15.22
C GLN A 184 5.23 8.88 -14.65
N CYS A 185 4.39 9.07 -13.64
CA CYS A 185 4.21 10.36 -12.98
C CYS A 185 5.17 10.50 -11.79
N THR A 186 6.48 10.43 -12.07
CA THR A 186 7.53 10.46 -11.04
C THR A 186 7.69 11.83 -10.40
N PRO A 187 8.27 11.93 -9.17
CA PRO A 187 8.67 13.19 -8.58
C PRO A 187 9.69 13.91 -9.48
N CYS A 188 9.40 15.15 -9.80
CA CYS A 188 10.32 16.02 -10.56
C CYS A 188 10.11 17.47 -10.15
N LEU A 189 11.10 18.32 -10.40
CA LEU A 189 10.92 19.76 -10.30
C LEU A 189 10.07 20.21 -11.48
N LEU A 190 8.78 20.40 -11.23
CA LEU A 190 7.85 20.87 -12.24
C LEU A 190 7.57 22.35 -12.02
N TYR A 191 8.07 23.16 -12.93
CA TYR A 191 7.70 24.58 -12.98
C TYR A 191 6.24 24.77 -13.43
N THR A 192 5.63 23.76 -14.03
CA THR A 192 4.32 23.85 -14.69
C THR A 192 3.22 23.04 -14.01
N SER A 193 3.55 22.12 -13.12
CA SER A 193 2.57 21.27 -12.43
C SER A 193 3.11 20.85 -11.07
N PRO A 194 3.15 21.77 -10.09
CA PRO A 194 3.61 21.43 -8.74
C PRO A 194 2.65 20.44 -8.08
N SER A 195 3.22 19.42 -7.48
CA SER A 195 2.46 18.52 -6.60
C SER A 195 2.46 19.07 -5.19
N PRO A 196 1.37 18.93 -4.41
CA PRO A 196 1.36 19.28 -2.99
C PRO A 196 2.50 18.66 -2.20
N ARG A 197 2.94 17.47 -2.59
CA ARG A 197 4.09 16.79 -1.99
C ARG A 197 5.42 17.46 -2.33
N ASP A 198 5.55 18.04 -3.52
CA ASP A 198 6.76 18.76 -3.94
C ASP A 198 6.84 20.13 -3.25
N ILE A 199 5.69 20.71 -2.85
CA ILE A 199 5.57 22.00 -2.16
C ILE A 199 5.75 21.85 -0.64
N SER A 200 5.28 20.75 -0.05
CA SER A 200 5.23 20.57 1.40
C SER A 200 6.60 20.28 2.06
N GLY A 201 7.69 20.30 1.30
CA GLY A 201 9.04 20.13 1.86
C GLY A 201 9.25 18.75 2.54
N TYR A 202 8.60 17.74 2.08
CA TYR A 202 8.76 16.36 2.54
C TYR A 202 10.19 15.89 2.23
N ARG A 203 11.09 16.13 3.21
CA ARG A 203 12.46 15.63 3.25
C ARG A 203 12.54 14.29 3.94
#